data_12fcf0842f3f0423c5f10f5242e71f9f
#
_entry.id   12fcf0842f3f0423c5f10f5242e71f9f
#
_cell.length_a   1.000
_cell.length_b   1.000
_cell.length_c   1.000
_cell.angle_alpha   90.00
_cell.angle_beta   90.00
_cell.angle_gamma   90.00
#
_symmetry.space_group_name_H-M   'P 1'
#
loop_
_entity.id
_entity.type
_entity.pdbx_description
1 polymer ?
#
loop_
_entity_poly.entity_id
_entity_poly.type
_entity_poly.pdbx_seq_one_letter_code
_entity_poly.pdbx_strand_id
1 'polypeptide(L)'
;MDELTDIYKRIEYLRNNGVKMKEIADRVFLSSPAVSARIAKLEKDGVLTGYQAQVAPLKLGQLVKAFINLDMDPKLKPEFYPYIQSCGNVVECNCVTGDYSMLIEVLFGTTQELDTFINHLQQFGRTRTQIVFSTPVEHRGLPVSEPEEEPAAEI
;
A
#
# COMPACT_ATOMS: atom_id res chain seq x y z
N MET A 1 18.92 -13.55 18.80
CA MET A 1 18.48 -12.46 17.91
C MET A 1 18.79 -11.17 18.62
N ASP A 2 19.29 -10.15 17.92
CA ASP A 2 19.87 -8.97 18.59
C ASP A 2 18.73 -8.09 19.13
N GLU A 3 18.77 -7.71 20.41
CA GLU A 3 17.78 -6.88 21.13
C GLU A 3 17.45 -5.57 20.39
N LEU A 4 18.44 -5.01 19.69
CA LEU A 4 18.27 -3.85 18.81
C LEU A 4 17.34 -4.14 17.63
N THR A 5 17.41 -5.32 17.04
CA THR A 5 16.57 -5.73 15.90
C THR A 5 15.09 -5.81 16.31
N ASP A 6 14.81 -6.29 17.52
CA ASP A 6 13.43 -6.39 18.04
C ASP A 6 12.83 -5.02 18.35
N ILE A 7 13.62 -4.09 18.89
CA ILE A 7 13.17 -2.71 19.11
C ILE A 7 12.84 -2.02 17.78
N TYR A 8 13.66 -2.20 16.73
CA TYR A 8 13.37 -1.63 15.41
C TYR A 8 12.10 -2.19 14.80
N LYS A 9 11.89 -3.51 14.84
CA LYS A 9 10.66 -4.15 14.38
C LYS A 9 9.43 -3.64 15.11
N ARG A 10 9.52 -3.47 16.43
CA ARG A 10 8.42 -2.96 17.24
C ARG A 10 8.10 -1.50 16.94
N ILE A 11 9.10 -0.65 16.73
CA ILE A 11 8.91 0.75 16.32
C ILE A 11 8.27 0.81 14.92
N GLU A 12 8.75 0.02 13.98
CA GLU A 12 8.20 -0.08 12.62
C GLU A 12 6.73 -0.51 12.66
N TYR A 13 6.41 -1.59 13.37
CA TYR A 13 5.04 -2.05 13.56
C TYR A 13 4.13 -0.95 14.11
N LEU A 14 4.50 -0.33 15.22
CA LEU A 14 3.70 0.72 15.85
C LEU A 14 3.53 1.94 14.95
N ARG A 15 4.57 2.32 14.21
CA ARG A 15 4.52 3.44 13.28
C ARG A 15 3.62 3.15 12.08
N ASN A 16 3.69 1.95 11.52
CA ASN A 16 2.84 1.51 10.41
C ASN A 16 1.36 1.44 10.83
N ASN A 17 1.08 1.22 12.11
CA ASN A 17 -0.28 1.25 12.67
C ASN A 17 -0.73 2.65 13.14
N GLY A 18 -0.02 3.71 12.75
CA GLY A 18 -0.40 5.09 13.02
C GLY A 18 -0.28 5.54 14.47
N VAL A 19 0.49 4.82 15.29
CA VAL A 19 0.69 5.14 16.72
C VAL A 19 1.52 6.42 16.87
N LYS A 20 1.10 7.30 17.77
CA LYS A 20 1.80 8.58 18.02
C LYS A 20 3.17 8.36 18.65
N MET A 21 4.12 9.25 18.35
CA MET A 21 5.51 9.18 18.81
C MET A 21 5.65 8.93 20.32
N LYS A 22 4.90 9.67 21.14
CA LYS A 22 4.91 9.52 22.59
C LYS A 22 4.44 8.13 23.02
N GLU A 23 3.37 7.66 22.41
CA GLU A 23 2.81 6.33 22.70
C GLU A 23 3.76 5.21 22.27
N ILE A 24 4.47 5.38 21.14
CA ILE A 24 5.53 4.45 20.73
C ILE A 24 6.62 4.41 21.80
N ALA A 25 7.07 5.59 22.23
CA ALA A 25 8.13 5.71 23.26
C ALA A 25 7.76 4.97 24.55
N ASP A 26 6.52 5.16 25.00
CA ASP A 26 6.00 4.50 26.20
C ASP A 26 5.97 2.97 26.04
N ARG A 27 5.55 2.46 24.89
CA ARG A 27 5.44 1.02 24.61
C ARG A 27 6.80 0.31 24.43
N VAL A 28 7.81 1.02 23.97
CA VAL A 28 9.17 0.46 23.78
C VAL A 28 10.15 0.85 24.90
N PHE A 29 9.65 1.48 25.96
CA PHE A 29 10.42 1.93 27.11
C PHE A 29 11.64 2.80 26.75
N LEU A 30 11.46 3.70 25.77
CA LEU A 30 12.48 4.64 25.31
C LEU A 30 12.01 6.08 25.45
N SER A 31 12.94 7.03 25.43
CA SER A 31 12.61 8.44 25.32
C SER A 31 12.12 8.81 23.91
N SER A 32 11.24 9.82 23.80
CA SER A 32 10.77 10.29 22.48
C SER A 32 11.91 10.69 21.52
N PRO A 33 13.00 11.38 21.97
CA PRO A 33 14.16 11.63 21.12
C PRO A 33 14.84 10.36 20.60
N ALA A 34 14.95 9.32 21.46
CA ALA A 34 15.54 8.05 21.07
C ALA A 34 14.68 7.32 20.03
N VAL A 35 13.35 7.36 20.16
CA VAL A 35 12.41 6.83 19.14
C VAL A 35 12.52 7.61 17.84
N SER A 36 12.55 8.96 17.89
CA SER A 36 12.72 9.79 16.71
C SER A 36 14.00 9.46 15.93
N ALA A 37 15.11 9.28 16.62
CA ALA A 37 16.39 8.91 15.99
C ALA A 37 16.31 7.53 15.29
N ARG A 38 15.59 6.57 15.89
CA ARG A 38 15.40 5.24 15.30
C ARG A 38 14.49 5.28 14.08
N ILE A 39 13.42 6.06 14.13
CA ILE A 39 12.53 6.25 12.96
C ILE A 39 13.32 6.91 11.82
N ALA A 40 14.07 7.97 12.09
CA ALA A 40 14.92 8.62 11.09
C ALA A 40 15.94 7.64 10.46
N LYS A 41 16.44 6.69 11.25
CA LYS A 41 17.31 5.63 10.72
C LYS A 41 16.54 4.68 9.80
N LEU A 42 15.33 4.23 10.18
CA LEU A 42 14.49 3.36 9.35
C LEU A 42 14.13 4.03 8.01
N GLU A 43 13.86 5.34 8.04
CA GLU A 43 13.62 6.15 6.83
C GLU A 43 14.87 6.22 5.95
N LYS A 44 16.03 6.52 6.56
CA LYS A 44 17.32 6.58 5.85
C LYS A 44 17.72 5.24 5.23
N ASP A 45 17.47 4.15 5.92
CA ASP A 45 17.78 2.78 5.46
C ASP A 45 16.74 2.26 4.45
N GLY A 46 15.70 3.05 4.13
CA GLY A 46 14.64 2.71 3.18
C GLY A 46 13.66 1.63 3.66
N VAL A 47 13.65 1.33 4.96
CA VAL A 47 12.67 0.41 5.58
C VAL A 47 11.30 1.09 5.69
N LEU A 48 11.27 2.35 6.12
CA LEU A 48 10.10 3.22 6.06
C LEU A 48 10.20 4.11 4.83
N THR A 49 9.38 3.82 3.83
CA THR A 49 9.41 4.53 2.54
C THR A 49 8.47 5.73 2.47
N GLY A 50 7.62 5.91 3.46
CA GLY A 50 6.67 7.02 3.54
C GLY A 50 5.54 6.77 4.52
N TYR A 51 4.63 7.74 4.57
CA TYR A 51 3.42 7.70 5.41
C TYR A 51 2.22 8.07 4.55
N GLN A 52 1.18 7.29 4.63
CA GLN A 52 -0.06 7.55 3.89
C GLN A 52 -1.25 7.58 4.84
N ALA A 53 -2.07 8.62 4.72
CA ALA A 53 -3.34 8.69 5.42
C ALA A 53 -4.32 7.69 4.81
N GLN A 54 -4.98 6.88 5.64
CA GLN A 54 -6.12 6.09 5.20
C GLN A 54 -7.35 6.99 5.09
N VAL A 55 -7.94 7.03 3.92
CA VAL A 55 -9.15 7.80 3.64
C VAL A 55 -10.29 6.87 3.25
N ALA A 56 -11.52 7.24 3.52
CA ALA A 56 -12.71 6.50 3.08
C ALA A 56 -13.08 6.93 1.65
N PRO A 57 -12.85 6.11 0.61
CA PRO A 57 -13.06 6.50 -0.78
C PRO A 57 -14.49 6.96 -1.05
N LEU A 58 -15.47 6.28 -0.48
CA LEU A 58 -16.88 6.62 -0.62
C LEU A 58 -17.21 8.06 -0.16
N LYS A 59 -16.55 8.54 0.90
CA LYS A 59 -16.75 9.92 1.39
C LYS A 59 -16.10 10.97 0.49
N LEU A 60 -15.18 10.55 -0.37
CA LEU A 60 -14.54 11.39 -1.40
C LEU A 60 -15.23 11.27 -2.76
N GLY A 61 -16.41 10.62 -2.82
CA GLY A 61 -17.16 10.44 -4.07
C GLY A 61 -16.57 9.36 -5.00
N GLN A 62 -15.63 8.56 -4.53
CA GLN A 62 -15.05 7.44 -5.28
C GLN A 62 -15.90 6.19 -5.04
N LEU A 63 -16.94 6.02 -5.88
CA LEU A 63 -17.99 5.02 -5.65
C LEU A 63 -17.71 3.67 -6.33
N VAL A 64 -16.81 3.66 -7.32
CA VAL A 64 -16.53 2.48 -8.15
C VAL A 64 -15.07 2.08 -7.99
N LYS A 65 -14.84 0.99 -7.28
CA LYS A 65 -13.54 0.32 -7.21
C LYS A 65 -13.52 -0.82 -8.23
N ALA A 66 -12.45 -0.93 -9.01
CA ALA A 66 -12.29 -2.03 -9.97
C ALA A 66 -10.84 -2.52 -10.06
N PHE A 67 -10.69 -3.78 -10.45
CA PHE A 67 -9.43 -4.37 -10.89
C PHE A 67 -9.52 -4.63 -12.39
N ILE A 68 -8.50 -4.17 -13.11
CA ILE A 68 -8.41 -4.33 -14.57
C ILE A 68 -7.16 -5.15 -14.88
N ASN A 69 -7.38 -6.30 -15.47
CA ASN A 69 -6.30 -7.09 -16.07
C ASN A 69 -6.09 -6.60 -17.50
N LEU A 70 -4.85 -6.30 -17.87
CA LEU A 70 -4.48 -5.87 -19.21
C LEU A 70 -3.43 -6.83 -19.78
N ASP A 71 -3.74 -7.41 -20.94
CA ASP A 71 -2.79 -8.16 -21.75
C ASP A 71 -2.14 -7.18 -22.73
N MET A 72 -1.04 -6.58 -22.27
CA MET A 72 -0.40 -5.46 -22.95
C MET A 72 0.62 -5.94 -23.97
N ASP A 73 0.61 -5.34 -25.18
CA ASP A 73 1.71 -5.54 -26.14
C ASP A 73 3.01 -4.96 -25.56
N PRO A 74 4.06 -5.78 -25.41
CA PRO A 74 5.35 -5.34 -24.86
C PRO A 74 5.98 -4.15 -25.59
N LYS A 75 5.65 -3.97 -26.88
CA LYS A 75 6.14 -2.85 -27.71
C LYS A 75 5.56 -1.51 -27.25
N LEU A 76 4.40 -1.51 -26.61
CA LEU A 76 3.70 -0.31 -26.15
C LEU A 76 4.11 0.13 -24.73
N LYS A 77 5.03 -0.60 -24.05
CA LYS A 77 5.54 -0.23 -22.72
C LYS A 77 6.02 1.23 -22.62
N PRO A 78 6.80 1.75 -23.59
CA PRO A 78 7.29 3.13 -23.51
C PRO A 78 6.19 4.19 -23.47
N GLU A 79 5.03 3.88 -24.07
CA GLU A 79 3.85 4.77 -24.11
C GLU A 79 2.93 4.51 -22.91
N PHE A 80 2.78 3.26 -22.53
CA PHE A 80 1.90 2.84 -21.44
C PHE A 80 2.35 3.36 -20.06
N TYR A 81 3.63 3.23 -19.71
CA TYR A 81 4.08 3.58 -18.36
C TYR A 81 3.91 5.07 -18.03
N PRO A 82 4.28 6.03 -18.89
CA PRO A 82 3.99 7.44 -18.63
C PRO A 82 2.48 7.72 -18.54
N TYR A 83 1.68 7.07 -19.39
CA TYR A 83 0.23 7.22 -19.34
C TYR A 83 -0.35 6.76 -18.01
N ILE A 84 -0.08 5.52 -17.58
CA ILE A 84 -0.66 4.96 -16.38
C ILE A 84 -0.22 5.71 -15.11
N GLN A 85 1.03 6.20 -15.08
CA GLN A 85 1.56 7.02 -13.99
C GLN A 85 0.89 8.38 -13.89
N SER A 86 0.39 8.92 -15.00
CA SER A 86 -0.32 10.21 -15.02
C SER A 86 -1.79 10.10 -14.59
N CYS A 87 -2.35 8.89 -14.54
CA CYS A 87 -3.76 8.66 -14.22
C CYS A 87 -4.01 8.71 -12.71
N GLY A 88 -4.57 9.82 -12.21
CA GLY A 88 -4.85 10.01 -10.77
C GLY A 88 -5.87 9.04 -10.17
N ASN A 89 -6.67 8.36 -10.99
CA ASN A 89 -7.62 7.33 -10.57
C ASN A 89 -7.00 5.94 -10.41
N VAL A 90 -5.75 5.76 -10.82
CA VAL A 90 -5.00 4.53 -10.63
C VAL A 90 -4.40 4.52 -9.24
N VAL A 91 -4.80 3.56 -8.43
CA VAL A 91 -4.29 3.36 -7.06
C VAL A 91 -2.99 2.57 -7.10
N GLU A 92 -2.98 1.50 -7.90
CA GLU A 92 -1.83 0.61 -8.04
C GLU A 92 -1.80 -0.05 -9.42
N CYS A 93 -0.62 -0.26 -9.96
CA CYS A 93 -0.42 -0.99 -11.22
C CYS A 93 0.76 -1.94 -11.09
N ASN A 94 0.48 -3.22 -11.19
CA ASN A 94 1.45 -4.30 -11.02
C ASN A 94 1.71 -5.01 -12.35
N CYS A 95 2.99 -5.33 -12.63
CA CYS A 95 3.34 -6.34 -13.62
C CYS A 95 3.11 -7.71 -12.99
N VAL A 96 2.37 -8.57 -13.64
CA VAL A 96 2.02 -9.91 -13.14
C VAL A 96 2.36 -11.00 -14.15
N THR A 97 2.43 -12.23 -13.69
CA THR A 97 2.57 -13.42 -14.53
C THR A 97 1.20 -14.02 -14.87
N GLY A 98 1.09 -14.79 -15.93
CA GLY A 98 -0.14 -15.46 -16.37
C GLY A 98 -0.66 -14.92 -17.69
N ASP A 99 -1.97 -15.03 -17.91
CA ASP A 99 -2.65 -14.65 -19.17
C ASP A 99 -2.69 -13.14 -19.41
N TYR A 100 -2.45 -12.35 -18.39
CA TYR A 100 -2.38 -10.90 -18.43
C TYR A 100 -1.05 -10.41 -17.87
N SER A 101 -0.54 -9.35 -18.45
CA SER A 101 0.76 -8.79 -18.07
C SER A 101 0.67 -7.70 -17.01
N MET A 102 -0.51 -7.07 -16.84
CA MET A 102 -0.75 -6.01 -15.87
C MET A 102 -2.01 -6.27 -15.04
N LEU A 103 -1.95 -5.93 -13.75
CA LEU A 103 -3.10 -5.85 -12.84
C LEU A 103 -3.15 -4.41 -12.30
N ILE A 104 -4.27 -3.74 -12.56
CA ILE A 104 -4.44 -2.31 -12.26
C ILE A 104 -5.61 -2.15 -11.30
N GLU A 105 -5.37 -1.55 -10.13
CA GLU A 105 -6.42 -1.14 -9.20
C GLU A 105 -6.80 0.31 -9.45
N VAL A 106 -8.10 0.58 -9.60
CA VAL A 106 -8.63 1.91 -9.91
C VAL A 106 -9.81 2.29 -9.02
N LEU A 107 -9.97 3.62 -8.82
CA LEU A 107 -11.10 4.23 -8.13
C LEU A 107 -11.70 5.32 -9.01
N PHE A 108 -13.02 5.26 -9.26
CA PHE A 108 -13.76 6.25 -10.04
C PHE A 108 -15.02 6.70 -9.31
N GLY A 109 -15.49 7.91 -9.62
CA GLY A 109 -16.75 8.41 -9.10
C GLY A 109 -17.96 7.71 -9.75
N THR A 110 -17.86 7.36 -11.02
CA THR A 110 -18.94 6.78 -11.81
C THR A 110 -18.46 5.62 -12.69
N THR A 111 -19.41 4.79 -13.12
CA THR A 111 -19.14 3.72 -14.09
C THR A 111 -18.84 4.26 -15.50
N GLN A 112 -19.33 5.44 -15.84
CA GLN A 112 -19.03 6.10 -17.12
C GLN A 112 -17.56 6.53 -17.21
N GLU A 113 -17.01 7.06 -16.11
CA GLU A 113 -15.59 7.38 -16.03
C GLU A 113 -14.72 6.13 -16.14
N LEU A 114 -15.12 5.05 -15.47
CA LEU A 114 -14.45 3.76 -15.59
C LEU A 114 -14.48 3.23 -17.02
N ASP A 115 -15.63 3.30 -17.70
CA ASP A 115 -15.77 2.88 -19.10
C ASP A 115 -14.85 3.68 -20.02
N THR A 116 -14.81 5.00 -19.85
CA THR A 116 -13.89 5.88 -20.61
C THR A 116 -12.43 5.47 -20.41
N PHE A 117 -12.04 5.17 -19.17
CA PHE A 117 -10.69 4.71 -18.85
C PHE A 117 -10.38 3.35 -19.49
N ILE A 118 -11.31 2.38 -19.42
CA ILE A 118 -11.17 1.07 -20.06
C ILE A 118 -10.97 1.21 -21.58
N ASN A 119 -11.75 2.06 -22.22
CA ASN A 119 -11.64 2.31 -23.67
C ASN A 119 -10.25 2.86 -24.04
N HIS A 120 -9.66 3.71 -23.18
CA HIS A 120 -8.27 4.15 -23.36
C HIS A 120 -7.26 3.01 -23.17
N LEU A 121 -7.43 2.18 -22.13
CA LEU A 121 -6.53 1.05 -21.89
C LEU A 121 -6.53 0.03 -23.03
N GLN A 122 -7.64 -0.12 -23.74
CA GLN A 122 -7.76 -1.05 -24.89
C GLN A 122 -6.84 -0.70 -26.05
N GLN A 123 -6.31 0.53 -26.12
CA GLN A 123 -5.27 0.90 -27.08
C GLN A 123 -3.94 0.19 -26.83
N PHE A 124 -3.71 -0.25 -25.60
CA PHE A 124 -2.48 -0.95 -25.17
C PHE A 124 -2.62 -2.47 -25.20
N GLY A 125 -3.87 -2.99 -25.29
CA GLY A 125 -4.11 -4.42 -25.31
C GLY A 125 -5.50 -4.82 -24.84
N ARG A 126 -5.70 -6.12 -24.69
CA ARG A 126 -6.98 -6.69 -24.26
C ARG A 126 -7.16 -6.50 -22.75
N THR A 127 -8.34 -6.03 -22.36
CA THR A 127 -8.69 -5.80 -20.95
C THR A 127 -9.73 -6.80 -20.44
N ARG A 128 -9.68 -7.10 -19.13
CA ARG A 128 -10.73 -7.76 -18.38
C ARG A 128 -10.94 -7.02 -17.07
N THR A 129 -12.13 -6.46 -16.88
CA THR A 129 -12.45 -5.64 -15.70
C THR A 129 -13.31 -6.43 -14.72
N GLN A 130 -13.00 -6.25 -13.43
CA GLN A 130 -13.73 -6.80 -12.29
C GLN A 130 -14.10 -5.65 -11.37
N ILE A 131 -15.41 -5.36 -11.25
CA ILE A 131 -15.90 -4.35 -10.31
C ILE A 131 -16.00 -4.98 -8.93
N VAL A 132 -15.49 -4.29 -7.91
CA VAL A 132 -15.51 -4.72 -6.53
C VAL A 132 -16.87 -4.36 -5.90
N PHE A 133 -17.63 -5.36 -5.46
CA PHE A 133 -18.88 -5.13 -4.75
C PHE A 133 -18.66 -4.86 -3.26
N SER A 134 -17.67 -5.51 -2.64
CA SER A 134 -17.34 -5.34 -1.23
C SER A 134 -15.87 -5.71 -0.98
N THR A 135 -15.28 -5.14 0.05
CA THR A 135 -13.91 -5.42 0.49
C THR A 135 -13.94 -5.96 1.91
N PRO A 136 -14.08 -7.30 2.10
CA PRO A 136 -14.15 -7.90 3.44
C PRO A 136 -12.91 -7.68 4.30
N VAL A 137 -11.76 -7.49 3.66
CA VAL A 137 -10.49 -7.15 4.32
C VAL A 137 -9.92 -5.94 3.61
N GLU A 138 -9.96 -4.79 4.26
CA GLU A 138 -9.35 -3.55 3.77
C GLU A 138 -7.81 -3.67 3.69
N HIS A 139 -7.21 -2.82 2.84
CA HIS A 139 -5.76 -2.76 2.76
C HIS A 139 -5.17 -2.47 4.14
N ARG A 140 -4.27 -3.31 4.57
CA ARG A 140 -3.51 -3.18 5.82
C ARG A 140 -2.02 -3.34 5.52
N GLY A 141 -1.19 -2.67 6.32
CA GLY A 141 0.27 -2.75 6.18
C GLY A 141 0.78 -4.20 6.24
N LEU A 142 2.02 -4.38 5.82
CA LEU A 142 2.69 -5.68 5.94
C LEU A 142 2.56 -6.19 7.38
N PRO A 143 2.28 -7.49 7.59
CA PRO A 143 2.29 -8.07 8.91
C PRO A 143 3.75 -8.12 9.42
N VAL A 144 4.16 -7.05 10.10
CA VAL A 144 5.35 -7.11 10.93
C VAL A 144 4.91 -7.81 12.20
N SER A 145 5.40 -9.01 12.45
CA SER A 145 5.09 -9.77 13.66
C SER A 145 5.52 -8.95 14.87
N GLU A 146 4.60 -8.72 15.82
CA GLU A 146 5.05 -8.29 17.14
C GLU A 146 6.09 -9.31 17.63
N PRO A 147 7.21 -8.86 18.21
CA PRO A 147 8.11 -9.77 18.92
C PRO A 147 7.26 -10.55 19.94
N GLU A 148 7.37 -11.87 19.95
CA GLU A 148 6.69 -12.68 20.96
C GLU A 148 7.07 -12.12 22.34
N GLU A 149 6.10 -11.74 23.14
CA GLU A 149 6.34 -11.41 24.55
C GLU A 149 6.88 -12.68 25.19
N GLU A 150 8.17 -12.68 25.59
CA GLU A 150 8.69 -13.73 26.45
C GLU A 150 7.76 -13.80 27.68
N PRO A 151 7.25 -14.98 28.04
CA PRO A 151 6.46 -15.11 29.23
C PRO A 151 7.30 -14.59 30.41
N ALA A 152 6.73 -13.64 31.16
CA ALA A 152 7.38 -13.08 32.33
C ALA A 152 7.88 -14.24 33.17
N ALA A 153 9.21 -14.31 33.39
CA ALA A 153 9.80 -15.30 34.26
C ALA A 153 9.15 -15.14 35.65
N GLU A 154 8.34 -16.11 36.03
CA GLU A 154 7.81 -16.19 37.37
C GLU A 154 9.03 -16.31 38.33
N ILE A 155 9.19 -15.31 39.19
CA ILE A 155 10.15 -15.29 40.28
C ILE A 155 9.53 -15.96 41.49
#